data_4a9c873a8eab537635a02ff7bca7a0fd
#
_entry.id   4a9c873a8eab537635a02ff7bca7a0fd
#
_cell.length_a   1.000
_cell.length_b   1.000
_cell.length_c   1.000
_cell.angle_alpha   90.00
_cell.angle_beta   90.00
_cell.angle_gamma   90.00
#
_symmetry.space_group_name_H-M   'P 1'
#
loop_
_entity.id
_entity.type
_entity.pdbx_description
1 polymer ?
#
loop_
_entity_poly.entity_id
_entity_poly.type
_entity_poly.pdbx_seq_one_letter_code
_entity_poly.pdbx_strand_id
1 'polypeptide(L)'
;MKSSPYRAQFAAYVLAMMADNIEHVISYWVVFQKFHSPALAGFAVLSHWLPFLLFSVAVGSLADRFDPRCIIQCGMLLFIVASAGWGIFFITDTLQMWHAMLLLVIHGCAGVLWQTPNQLLLYDIVGPANLPSAVRLNATARYLGILVGPAVGGVIMLTLGPSHGIIFNTLFYLPMLLWLFWAPTKAKDAAPRRIPVRGLADIVQTIRDIGTQRVLTSMTLLAGLTSFMIGNAYHAQMPGFAGDLGHGDPGVSYSVLLAADAAGALLAGIALEAWGRLKPTPRTAIVLAILWSLSLLAFASVGIYTLAIALLFAAGFFELSFNTMAQALVQINAPADIRGRVVGLFNMAGLGMRAFSGITVGLAGAAIGIHWSLGVSAAVLLVFLCVLYRRATKRG
;
A
#
# COMPACT_ATOMS: atom_id res chain seq x y z
N MET A 1 13.58 -1.55 19.10
CA MET A 1 12.11 -1.57 19.13
C MET A 1 11.53 -2.07 20.45
N LYS A 2 12.14 -1.67 21.58
CA LYS A 2 11.71 -2.13 22.92
C LYS A 2 10.70 -1.19 23.60
N SER A 3 10.31 -0.07 22.99
CA SER A 3 9.35 0.87 23.60
C SER A 3 7.94 0.28 23.61
N SER A 4 7.28 0.33 24.77
CA SER A 4 5.91 -0.15 24.94
C SER A 4 4.92 0.47 23.95
N PRO A 5 4.96 1.81 23.68
CA PRO A 5 4.06 2.44 22.74
C PRO A 5 4.17 1.91 21.30
N TYR A 6 5.40 1.64 20.82
CA TYR A 6 5.58 1.08 19.48
C TYR A 6 5.06 -0.35 19.39
N ARG A 7 5.27 -1.18 20.42
CA ARG A 7 4.75 -2.56 20.41
C ARG A 7 3.24 -2.60 20.36
N ALA A 8 2.57 -1.71 21.09
CA ALA A 8 1.12 -1.59 21.05
C ALA A 8 0.62 -1.09 19.68
N GLN A 9 1.28 -0.06 19.12
CA GLN A 9 1.00 0.43 17.77
C GLN A 9 1.16 -0.68 16.72
N PHE A 10 2.26 -1.44 16.79
CA PHE A 10 2.55 -2.51 15.85
C PHE A 10 1.51 -3.63 15.91
N ALA A 11 1.12 -4.09 17.11
CA ALA A 11 0.08 -5.11 17.28
C ALA A 11 -1.27 -4.63 16.73
N ALA A 12 -1.66 -3.40 17.07
CA ALA A 12 -2.89 -2.80 16.55
C ALA A 12 -2.86 -2.62 15.02
N TYR A 13 -1.69 -2.26 14.46
CA TYR A 13 -1.48 -2.14 13.03
C TYR A 13 -1.62 -3.48 12.30
N VAL A 14 -1.04 -4.57 12.84
CA VAL A 14 -1.19 -5.93 12.30
C VAL A 14 -2.67 -6.32 12.23
N LEU A 15 -3.42 -6.11 13.31
CA LEU A 15 -4.84 -6.45 13.37
C LEU A 15 -5.67 -5.62 12.38
N ALA A 16 -5.40 -4.32 12.27
CA ALA A 16 -6.09 -3.47 11.31
C ALA A 16 -5.77 -3.85 9.85
N MET A 17 -4.51 -4.23 9.53
CA MET A 17 -4.14 -4.75 8.22
C MET A 17 -4.81 -6.09 7.91
N MET A 18 -4.95 -6.97 8.90
CA MET A 18 -5.71 -8.21 8.74
C MET A 18 -7.18 -7.92 8.47
N ALA A 19 -7.79 -7.00 9.22
CA ALA A 19 -9.19 -6.60 9.03
C ALA A 19 -9.46 -6.07 7.62
N ASP A 20 -8.59 -5.22 7.11
CA ASP A 20 -8.62 -4.68 5.75
C ASP A 20 -8.66 -5.82 4.70
N ASN A 21 -7.78 -6.80 4.83
CA ASN A 21 -7.71 -7.93 3.89
C ASN A 21 -8.88 -8.92 4.05
N ILE A 22 -9.35 -9.16 5.27
CA ILE A 22 -10.54 -9.99 5.54
C ILE A 22 -11.78 -9.36 4.90
N GLU A 23 -11.97 -8.04 5.05
CA GLU A 23 -13.09 -7.31 4.44
C GLU A 23 -13.07 -7.46 2.91
N HIS A 24 -11.91 -7.31 2.28
CA HIS A 24 -11.78 -7.48 0.84
C HIS A 24 -12.21 -8.89 0.38
N VAL A 25 -11.77 -9.94 1.08
CA VAL A 25 -12.12 -11.31 0.72
C VAL A 25 -13.62 -11.54 0.81
N ILE A 26 -14.25 -11.17 1.94
CA ILE A 26 -15.67 -11.43 2.16
C ILE A 26 -16.54 -10.56 1.25
N SER A 27 -16.26 -9.25 1.18
CA SER A 27 -17.07 -8.31 0.39
C SER A 27 -16.96 -8.61 -1.11
N TYR A 28 -15.75 -8.86 -1.62
CA TYR A 28 -15.55 -9.16 -3.05
C TYR A 28 -16.20 -10.49 -3.44
N TRP A 29 -16.14 -11.50 -2.56
CA TRP A 29 -16.82 -12.76 -2.79
C TRP A 29 -18.33 -12.58 -2.92
N VAL A 30 -19.00 -11.88 -1.97
CA VAL A 30 -20.45 -11.66 -1.99
C VAL A 30 -20.85 -10.81 -3.19
N VAL A 31 -20.08 -9.75 -3.50
CA VAL A 31 -20.31 -8.88 -4.67
C VAL A 31 -20.22 -9.68 -5.96
N PHE A 32 -19.22 -10.54 -6.10
CA PHE A 32 -19.05 -11.39 -7.26
C PHE A 32 -20.22 -12.35 -7.41
N GLN A 33 -20.62 -13.04 -6.32
CA GLN A 33 -21.73 -14.01 -6.34
C GLN A 33 -23.09 -13.34 -6.64
N LYS A 34 -23.31 -12.12 -6.13
CA LYS A 34 -24.62 -11.47 -6.27
C LYS A 34 -24.78 -10.73 -7.60
N PHE A 35 -23.74 -10.07 -8.09
CA PHE A 35 -23.85 -9.16 -9.23
C PHE A 35 -23.23 -9.65 -10.52
N HIS A 36 -22.29 -10.59 -10.47
CA HIS A 36 -21.53 -11.09 -11.61
C HIS A 36 -21.02 -9.97 -12.57
N SER A 37 -20.65 -8.80 -12.00
CA SER A 37 -20.35 -7.59 -12.75
C SER A 37 -18.83 -7.31 -12.79
N PRO A 38 -18.18 -7.47 -13.97
CA PRO A 38 -16.77 -7.08 -14.13
C PRO A 38 -16.56 -5.57 -13.92
N ALA A 39 -17.56 -4.73 -14.25
CA ALA A 39 -17.47 -3.30 -14.02
C ALA A 39 -17.40 -2.95 -12.54
N LEU A 40 -18.16 -3.65 -11.68
CA LEU A 40 -18.12 -3.45 -10.24
C LEU A 40 -16.78 -3.92 -9.63
N ALA A 41 -16.19 -4.99 -10.16
CA ALA A 41 -14.85 -5.42 -9.78
C ALA A 41 -13.78 -4.37 -10.14
N GLY A 42 -13.85 -3.80 -11.33
CA GLY A 42 -12.99 -2.67 -11.72
C GLY A 42 -13.19 -1.43 -10.85
N PHE A 43 -14.45 -1.12 -10.52
CA PHE A 43 -14.77 -0.03 -9.60
C PHE A 43 -14.21 -0.26 -8.19
N ALA A 44 -14.19 -1.49 -7.69
CA ALA A 44 -13.61 -1.82 -6.40
C ALA A 44 -12.10 -1.47 -6.34
N VAL A 45 -11.35 -1.74 -7.41
CA VAL A 45 -9.95 -1.35 -7.50
C VAL A 45 -9.79 0.18 -7.54
N LEU A 46 -10.59 0.85 -8.35
CA LEU A 46 -10.54 2.32 -8.46
C LEU A 46 -10.90 2.99 -7.13
N SER A 47 -11.98 2.55 -6.48
CA SER A 47 -12.45 3.12 -5.22
C SER A 47 -11.44 2.94 -4.08
N HIS A 48 -10.58 1.92 -4.16
CA HIS A 48 -9.51 1.70 -3.18
C HIS A 48 -8.31 2.66 -3.37
N TRP A 49 -7.86 2.89 -4.62
CA TRP A 49 -6.64 3.67 -4.88
C TRP A 49 -6.90 5.14 -5.22
N LEU A 50 -8.03 5.47 -5.83
CA LEU A 50 -8.36 6.83 -6.22
C LEU A 50 -8.41 7.83 -5.06
N PRO A 51 -8.91 7.49 -3.85
CA PRO A 51 -8.81 8.37 -2.69
C PRO A 51 -7.38 8.75 -2.32
N PHE A 52 -6.41 7.85 -2.49
CA PHE A 52 -5.00 8.18 -2.26
C PHE A 52 -4.48 9.19 -3.28
N LEU A 53 -4.89 9.09 -4.54
CA LEU A 53 -4.52 10.05 -5.57
C LEU A 53 -5.10 11.44 -5.28
N LEU A 54 -6.35 11.51 -4.87
CA LEU A 54 -7.09 12.76 -4.72
C LEU A 54 -6.84 13.44 -3.37
N PHE A 55 -6.73 12.67 -2.28
CA PHE A 55 -6.81 13.21 -0.93
C PHE A 55 -5.54 13.08 -0.11
N SER A 56 -4.49 12.32 -0.53
CA SER A 56 -3.30 12.10 0.31
C SER A 56 -2.61 13.39 0.74
N VAL A 57 -2.46 14.38 -0.16
CA VAL A 57 -1.83 15.66 0.18
C VAL A 57 -2.74 16.48 1.09
N ALA A 58 -4.05 16.48 0.85
CA ALA A 58 -5.02 17.17 1.71
C ALA A 58 -5.05 16.57 3.12
N VAL A 59 -5.06 15.24 3.23
CA VAL A 59 -4.99 14.52 4.51
C VAL A 59 -3.64 14.77 5.21
N GLY A 60 -2.55 14.82 4.46
CA GLY A 60 -1.23 15.22 4.96
C GLY A 60 -1.24 16.65 5.52
N SER A 61 -1.86 17.59 4.79
CA SER A 61 -2.04 18.98 5.24
C SER A 61 -2.92 19.08 6.48
N LEU A 62 -3.95 18.24 6.59
CA LEU A 62 -4.75 18.12 7.81
C LEU A 62 -3.90 17.61 8.98
N ALA A 63 -3.04 16.64 8.75
CA ALA A 63 -2.18 16.05 9.78
C ALA A 63 -1.02 16.97 10.21
N ASP A 64 -0.64 17.97 9.38
CA ASP A 64 0.26 19.04 9.79
C ASP A 64 -0.43 20.07 10.73
N ARG A 65 -1.76 20.09 10.73
CA ARG A 65 -2.58 21.06 11.47
C ARG A 65 -3.27 20.46 12.68
N PHE A 66 -3.80 19.27 12.55
CA PHE A 66 -4.56 18.56 13.58
C PHE A 66 -3.75 17.38 14.11
N ASP A 67 -4.16 16.90 15.28
CA ASP A 67 -3.57 15.68 15.86
C ASP A 67 -3.78 14.48 14.92
N PRO A 68 -2.70 13.84 14.44
CA PRO A 68 -2.81 12.68 13.55
C PRO A 68 -3.68 11.56 14.10
N ARG A 69 -3.77 11.42 15.43
CA ARG A 69 -4.59 10.39 16.10
C ARG A 69 -6.07 10.56 15.77
N CYS A 70 -6.57 11.80 15.82
CA CYS A 70 -7.98 12.08 15.51
C CYS A 70 -8.31 11.72 14.05
N ILE A 71 -7.40 12.00 13.12
CA ILE A 71 -7.60 11.68 11.70
C ILE A 71 -7.60 10.17 11.49
N ILE A 72 -6.69 9.44 12.16
CA ILE A 72 -6.65 7.97 12.11
C ILE A 72 -7.92 7.38 12.74
N GLN A 73 -8.40 7.93 13.86
CA GLN A 73 -9.65 7.49 14.49
C GLN A 73 -10.83 7.64 13.53
N CYS A 74 -10.94 8.77 12.81
CA CYS A 74 -11.95 8.92 11.75
C CYS A 74 -11.80 7.82 10.67
N GLY A 75 -10.58 7.51 10.24
CA GLY A 75 -10.33 6.41 9.30
C GLY A 75 -10.78 5.05 9.84
N MET A 76 -10.44 4.73 11.09
CA MET A 76 -10.87 3.48 11.74
C MET A 76 -12.40 3.39 11.86
N LEU A 77 -13.06 4.50 12.21
CA LEU A 77 -14.54 4.53 12.26
C LEU A 77 -15.17 4.31 10.89
N LEU A 78 -14.59 4.88 9.82
CA LEU A 78 -15.09 4.64 8.46
C LEU A 78 -14.90 3.17 8.03
N PHE A 79 -13.79 2.51 8.39
CA PHE A 79 -13.62 1.07 8.16
C PHE A 79 -14.68 0.25 8.91
N ILE A 80 -14.94 0.57 10.19
CA ILE A 80 -15.98 -0.09 10.98
C ILE A 80 -17.36 0.13 10.34
N VAL A 81 -17.67 1.35 9.88
CA VAL A 81 -18.92 1.67 9.18
C VAL A 81 -19.05 0.88 7.88
N ALA A 82 -17.97 0.78 7.09
CA ALA A 82 -17.96 -0.01 5.87
C ALA A 82 -18.22 -1.50 6.15
N SER A 83 -17.43 -2.11 7.06
CA SER A 83 -17.60 -3.52 7.43
C SER A 83 -18.97 -3.81 8.04
N ALA A 84 -19.47 -2.96 8.93
CA ALA A 84 -20.80 -3.10 9.51
C ALA A 84 -21.90 -2.92 8.47
N GLY A 85 -21.75 -1.95 7.57
CA GLY A 85 -22.67 -1.71 6.46
C GLY A 85 -22.78 -2.92 5.54
N TRP A 86 -21.65 -3.53 5.15
CA TRP A 86 -21.67 -4.79 4.41
C TRP A 86 -22.46 -5.87 5.16
N GLY A 87 -22.17 -6.06 6.46
CA GLY A 87 -22.83 -7.07 7.29
C GLY A 87 -24.34 -6.86 7.38
N ILE A 88 -24.79 -5.62 7.59
CA ILE A 88 -26.21 -5.27 7.65
C ILE A 88 -26.91 -5.60 6.33
N PHE A 89 -26.34 -5.15 5.19
CA PHE A 89 -26.93 -5.45 3.88
C PHE A 89 -26.91 -6.94 3.53
N PHE A 90 -25.93 -7.70 4.03
CA PHE A 90 -25.89 -9.14 3.82
C PHE A 90 -26.95 -9.87 4.69
N ILE A 91 -27.13 -9.47 5.95
CA ILE A 91 -28.14 -10.06 6.84
C ILE A 91 -29.56 -9.78 6.35
N THR A 92 -29.81 -8.55 5.91
CA THR A 92 -31.16 -8.12 5.45
C THR A 92 -31.46 -8.51 4.01
N ASP A 93 -30.48 -9.06 3.28
CA ASP A 93 -30.52 -9.34 1.83
C ASP A 93 -30.97 -8.15 0.99
N THR A 94 -30.70 -6.94 1.44
CA THR A 94 -31.09 -5.69 0.76
C THR A 94 -29.95 -5.08 -0.06
N LEU A 95 -28.80 -5.78 -0.20
CA LEU A 95 -27.63 -5.27 -0.93
C LEU A 95 -27.99 -4.99 -2.39
N GLN A 96 -27.83 -3.74 -2.80
CA GLN A 96 -27.90 -3.29 -4.20
C GLN A 96 -26.52 -2.83 -4.69
N MET A 97 -26.33 -2.72 -5.99
CA MET A 97 -25.03 -2.35 -6.58
C MET A 97 -24.53 -0.99 -6.09
N TRP A 98 -25.40 0.00 -5.95
CA TRP A 98 -25.01 1.33 -5.45
C TRP A 98 -24.62 1.32 -3.96
N HIS A 99 -25.21 0.43 -3.12
CA HIS A 99 -24.75 0.22 -1.74
C HIS A 99 -23.30 -0.30 -1.75
N ALA A 100 -23.01 -1.30 -2.60
CA ALA A 100 -21.67 -1.84 -2.75
C ALA A 100 -20.68 -0.74 -3.17
N MET A 101 -21.03 0.07 -4.17
CA MET A 101 -20.19 1.17 -4.64
C MET A 101 -19.93 2.20 -3.53
N LEU A 102 -20.94 2.57 -2.75
CA LEU A 102 -20.81 3.51 -1.64
C LEU A 102 -19.87 2.97 -0.55
N LEU A 103 -20.05 1.71 -0.13
CA LEU A 103 -19.21 1.09 0.89
C LEU A 103 -17.75 0.95 0.44
N LEU A 104 -17.52 0.62 -0.84
CA LEU A 104 -16.16 0.59 -1.42
C LEU A 104 -15.50 1.98 -1.41
N VAL A 105 -16.23 3.05 -1.69
CA VAL A 105 -15.70 4.42 -1.61
C VAL A 105 -15.40 4.82 -0.16
N ILE A 106 -16.30 4.49 0.79
CA ILE A 106 -16.08 4.74 2.22
C ILE A 106 -14.81 4.04 2.68
N HIS A 107 -14.64 2.76 2.32
CA HIS A 107 -13.45 1.96 2.63
C HIS A 107 -12.16 2.60 2.07
N GLY A 108 -12.16 3.01 0.80
CA GLY A 108 -11.01 3.68 0.19
C GLY A 108 -10.66 5.02 0.85
N CYS A 109 -11.67 5.81 1.24
CA CYS A 109 -11.48 7.03 2.02
C CYS A 109 -10.92 6.75 3.43
N ALA A 110 -11.37 5.68 4.08
CA ALA A 110 -10.82 5.22 5.35
C ALA A 110 -9.32 4.93 5.24
N GLY A 111 -8.90 4.27 4.15
CA GLY A 111 -7.51 3.93 3.86
C GLY A 111 -6.59 5.16 3.84
N VAL A 112 -6.96 6.23 3.13
CA VAL A 112 -6.13 7.43 3.06
C VAL A 112 -6.08 8.19 4.39
N LEU A 113 -7.19 8.24 5.15
CA LEU A 113 -7.28 8.84 6.47
C LEU A 113 -6.47 8.07 7.53
N TRP A 114 -6.22 6.79 7.31
CA TRP A 114 -5.40 5.99 8.18
C TRP A 114 -3.92 6.02 7.79
N GLN A 115 -3.60 5.65 6.56
CA GLN A 115 -2.21 5.36 6.17
C GLN A 115 -1.30 6.58 6.17
N THR A 116 -1.79 7.74 5.71
CA THR A 116 -0.97 8.96 5.64
C THR A 116 -0.64 9.50 7.05
N PRO A 117 -1.60 9.75 7.96
CA PRO A 117 -1.28 10.22 9.30
C PRO A 117 -0.57 9.18 10.18
N ASN A 118 -0.81 7.87 9.94
CA ASN A 118 -0.11 6.81 10.67
C ASN A 118 1.41 6.84 10.45
N GLN A 119 1.88 7.28 9.29
CA GLN A 119 3.30 7.46 9.02
C GLN A 119 3.91 8.59 9.87
N LEU A 120 3.14 9.66 10.11
CA LEU A 120 3.56 10.77 10.97
C LEU A 120 3.56 10.35 12.44
N LEU A 121 2.51 9.68 12.89
CA LEU A 121 2.42 9.13 14.23
C LEU A 121 3.55 8.14 14.52
N LEU A 122 3.90 7.29 13.55
CA LEU A 122 5.03 6.38 13.67
C LEU A 122 6.35 7.12 13.88
N TYR A 123 6.58 8.20 13.11
CA TYR A 123 7.75 9.07 13.29
C TYR A 123 7.81 9.66 14.71
N ASP A 124 6.68 10.13 15.24
CA ASP A 124 6.61 10.71 16.58
C ASP A 124 6.92 9.69 17.69
N ILE A 125 6.45 8.44 17.51
CA ILE A 125 6.64 7.36 18.50
C ILE A 125 8.09 6.88 18.54
N VAL A 126 8.72 6.64 17.38
CA VAL A 126 10.03 5.97 17.33
C VAL A 126 11.21 6.92 17.13
N GLY A 127 10.96 8.13 16.65
CA GLY A 127 11.97 9.11 16.28
C GLY A 127 12.77 8.73 15.03
N PRO A 128 13.58 9.66 14.49
CA PRO A 128 14.25 9.48 13.20
C PRO A 128 15.28 8.32 13.20
N ALA A 129 15.95 8.07 14.32
CA ALA A 129 16.96 7.01 14.40
C ALA A 129 16.37 5.59 14.23
N ASN A 130 15.18 5.34 14.75
CA ASN A 130 14.51 4.02 14.70
C ASN A 130 13.48 3.93 13.56
N LEU A 131 13.19 5.03 12.86
CA LEU A 131 12.16 5.07 11.83
C LEU A 131 12.38 4.04 10.71
N PRO A 132 13.58 3.84 10.15
CA PRO A 132 13.76 2.84 9.09
C PRO A 132 13.38 1.43 9.53
N SER A 133 13.67 1.05 10.77
CA SER A 133 13.28 -0.24 11.33
C SER A 133 11.77 -0.34 11.51
N ALA A 134 11.13 0.69 12.06
CA ALA A 134 9.67 0.72 12.25
C ALA A 134 8.90 0.66 10.92
N VAL A 135 9.37 1.37 9.90
CA VAL A 135 8.78 1.34 8.56
C VAL A 135 8.88 -0.06 7.94
N ARG A 136 10.05 -0.73 8.07
CA ARG A 136 10.21 -2.12 7.59
C ARG A 136 9.29 -3.09 8.30
N LEU A 137 9.20 -3.01 9.63
CA LEU A 137 8.33 -3.89 10.42
C LEU A 137 6.86 -3.68 10.07
N ASN A 138 6.39 -2.43 9.93
CA ASN A 138 5.02 -2.15 9.51
C ASN A 138 4.75 -2.65 8.07
N ALA A 139 5.71 -2.51 7.15
CA ALA A 139 5.59 -3.06 5.80
C ALA A 139 5.53 -4.60 5.83
N THR A 140 6.38 -5.26 6.63
CA THR A 140 6.34 -6.71 6.85
C THR A 140 4.98 -7.16 7.40
N ALA A 141 4.43 -6.42 8.37
CA ALA A 141 3.10 -6.68 8.91
C ALA A 141 2.00 -6.54 7.85
N ARG A 142 2.12 -5.57 6.95
CA ARG A 142 1.19 -5.41 5.82
C ARG A 142 1.25 -6.60 4.87
N TYR A 143 2.43 -7.06 4.47
CA TYR A 143 2.58 -8.24 3.61
C TYR A 143 2.09 -9.51 4.31
N LEU A 144 2.31 -9.64 5.62
CA LEU A 144 1.74 -10.73 6.40
C LEU A 144 0.20 -10.68 6.39
N GLY A 145 -0.41 -9.49 6.53
CA GLY A 145 -1.84 -9.30 6.39
C GLY A 145 -2.37 -9.70 5.01
N ILE A 146 -1.67 -9.34 3.95
CA ILE A 146 -2.02 -9.70 2.56
C ILE A 146 -1.94 -11.22 2.36
N LEU A 147 -0.96 -11.90 2.95
CA LEU A 147 -0.77 -13.33 2.79
C LEU A 147 -1.72 -14.15 3.67
N VAL A 148 -1.89 -13.77 4.94
CA VAL A 148 -2.67 -14.53 5.94
C VAL A 148 -4.12 -14.09 5.97
N GLY A 149 -4.42 -12.82 5.67
CA GLY A 149 -5.75 -12.24 5.71
C GLY A 149 -6.79 -13.03 4.89
N PRO A 150 -6.52 -13.38 3.63
CA PRO A 150 -7.43 -14.22 2.84
C PRO A 150 -7.73 -15.58 3.46
N ALA A 151 -6.73 -16.25 4.04
CA ALA A 151 -6.93 -17.53 4.71
C ALA A 151 -7.82 -17.38 5.98
N VAL A 152 -7.53 -16.38 6.80
CA VAL A 152 -8.35 -16.05 7.99
C VAL A 152 -9.76 -15.64 7.58
N GLY A 153 -9.90 -14.78 6.57
CA GLY A 153 -11.19 -14.37 6.02
C GLY A 153 -12.01 -15.55 5.47
N GLY A 154 -11.35 -16.48 4.78
CA GLY A 154 -11.97 -17.72 4.31
C GLY A 154 -12.47 -18.60 5.45
N VAL A 155 -11.68 -18.80 6.51
CA VAL A 155 -12.09 -19.55 7.70
C VAL A 155 -13.26 -18.86 8.39
N ILE A 156 -13.22 -17.55 8.58
CA ILE A 156 -14.32 -16.77 9.15
C ILE A 156 -15.59 -16.93 8.33
N MET A 157 -15.48 -16.82 7.01
CA MET A 157 -16.61 -16.96 6.08
C MET A 157 -17.21 -18.38 6.13
N LEU A 158 -16.38 -19.43 6.22
CA LEU A 158 -16.84 -20.82 6.30
C LEU A 158 -17.48 -21.15 7.63
N THR A 159 -17.03 -20.54 8.74
CA THR A 159 -17.51 -20.84 10.10
C THR A 159 -18.68 -19.98 10.53
N LEU A 160 -18.66 -18.68 10.25
CA LEU A 160 -19.66 -17.70 10.66
C LEU A 160 -20.60 -17.28 9.52
N GLY A 161 -20.29 -17.68 8.29
CA GLY A 161 -20.93 -17.15 7.11
C GLY A 161 -20.44 -15.73 6.77
N PRO A 162 -20.70 -15.25 5.53
CA PRO A 162 -20.20 -13.93 5.08
C PRO A 162 -20.78 -12.78 5.90
N SER A 163 -22.06 -12.86 6.28
CA SER A 163 -22.76 -11.78 6.98
C SER A 163 -22.25 -11.54 8.39
N HIS A 164 -22.18 -12.59 9.21
CA HIS A 164 -21.69 -12.47 10.59
C HIS A 164 -20.16 -12.32 10.60
N GLY A 165 -19.47 -12.95 9.63
CA GLY A 165 -18.03 -12.87 9.52
C GLY A 165 -17.52 -11.44 9.27
N ILE A 166 -18.19 -10.67 8.41
CA ILE A 166 -17.79 -9.29 8.14
C ILE A 166 -18.13 -8.34 9.29
N ILE A 167 -19.20 -8.61 10.04
CA ILE A 167 -19.48 -7.89 11.30
C ILE A 167 -18.41 -8.21 12.33
N PHE A 168 -18.05 -9.50 12.49
CA PHE A 168 -16.98 -9.91 13.40
C PHE A 168 -15.65 -9.23 13.04
N ASN A 169 -15.39 -8.99 11.76
CA ASN A 169 -14.20 -8.28 11.28
C ASN A 169 -14.08 -6.86 11.89
N THR A 170 -15.17 -6.20 12.24
CA THR A 170 -15.12 -4.86 12.88
C THR A 170 -14.31 -4.86 14.18
N LEU A 171 -14.29 -5.99 14.89
CA LEU A 171 -13.55 -6.13 16.15
C LEU A 171 -12.03 -5.99 15.96
N PHE A 172 -11.50 -6.34 14.81
CA PHE A 172 -10.06 -6.22 14.52
C PHE A 172 -9.60 -4.77 14.32
N TYR A 173 -10.51 -3.83 14.01
CA TYR A 173 -10.19 -2.39 13.94
C TYR A 173 -10.20 -1.73 15.32
N LEU A 174 -10.94 -2.28 16.30
CA LEU A 174 -11.10 -1.70 17.62
C LEU A 174 -9.77 -1.50 18.38
N PRO A 175 -8.80 -2.44 18.36
CA PRO A 175 -7.54 -2.24 19.07
C PRO A 175 -6.80 -1.00 18.62
N MET A 176 -6.78 -0.68 17.31
CA MET A 176 -6.16 0.54 16.78
C MET A 176 -6.96 1.77 17.22
N LEU A 177 -8.29 1.75 17.06
CA LEU A 177 -9.17 2.85 17.45
C LEU A 177 -9.02 3.20 18.94
N LEU A 178 -9.05 2.19 19.81
CA LEU A 178 -8.95 2.38 21.26
C LEU A 178 -7.54 2.84 21.67
N TRP A 179 -6.49 2.20 21.16
CA TRP A 179 -5.13 2.55 21.49
C TRP A 179 -4.80 4.03 21.18
N LEU A 180 -5.37 4.59 20.12
CA LEU A 180 -5.15 5.99 19.72
C LEU A 180 -5.57 7.01 20.79
N PHE A 181 -6.46 6.68 21.72
CA PHE A 181 -6.80 7.59 22.82
C PHE A 181 -5.62 7.83 23.77
N TRP A 182 -4.70 6.86 23.89
CA TRP A 182 -3.52 6.92 24.77
C TRP A 182 -2.20 6.98 24.03
N ALA A 183 -2.21 6.95 22.70
CA ALA A 183 -1.00 6.97 21.89
C ALA A 183 -0.18 8.23 22.17
N PRO A 184 1.15 8.13 22.34
CA PRO A 184 2.00 9.30 22.50
C PRO A 184 2.07 10.08 21.18
N THR A 185 2.00 11.39 21.25
CA THR A 185 2.17 12.29 20.10
C THR A 185 2.87 13.56 20.54
N LYS A 186 3.68 14.11 19.67
CA LYS A 186 4.31 15.42 19.83
C LYS A 186 3.41 16.58 19.38
N ALA A 187 2.27 16.27 18.75
CA ALA A 187 1.34 17.28 18.26
C ALA A 187 0.73 18.13 19.38
N LYS A 188 0.71 17.64 20.64
CA LYS A 188 0.20 18.40 21.79
C LYS A 188 1.06 19.59 22.19
N ASP A 189 2.36 19.56 21.86
CA ASP A 189 3.32 20.61 22.27
C ASP A 189 3.48 21.70 21.21
N ALA A 190 2.94 21.51 20.02
CA ALA A 190 2.99 22.45 18.92
C ALA A 190 1.72 23.33 18.91
N ALA A 191 1.90 24.66 18.96
CA ALA A 191 0.79 25.58 18.73
C ALA A 191 0.12 25.29 17.38
N PRO A 192 -1.22 25.29 17.28
CA PRO A 192 -1.92 24.96 16.04
C PRO A 192 -1.48 25.91 14.92
N ARG A 193 -0.81 25.38 13.92
CA ARG A 193 -0.36 26.16 12.77
C ARG A 193 -1.55 26.50 11.90
N ARG A 194 -1.78 27.80 11.70
CA ARG A 194 -2.88 28.34 10.86
C ARG A 194 -2.55 28.27 9.35
N ILE A 195 -2.03 27.14 8.87
CA ILE A 195 -1.82 26.96 7.43
C ILE A 195 -3.14 26.49 6.82
N PRO A 196 -3.76 27.25 5.91
CA PRO A 196 -5.02 26.85 5.31
C PRO A 196 -4.82 25.60 4.44
N VAL A 197 -5.74 24.65 4.54
CA VAL A 197 -5.81 23.50 3.61
C VAL A 197 -6.40 24.01 2.30
N ARG A 198 -5.62 23.99 1.22
CA ARG A 198 -5.97 24.53 -0.10
C ARG A 198 -6.24 23.48 -1.17
N GLY A 199 -6.31 22.19 -0.78
CA GLY A 199 -6.61 21.09 -1.72
C GLY A 199 -5.54 20.98 -2.82
N LEU A 200 -5.93 21.10 -4.09
CA LEU A 200 -5.02 20.96 -5.23
C LEU A 200 -3.85 21.96 -5.21
N ALA A 201 -4.06 23.16 -4.67
CA ALA A 201 -2.98 24.15 -4.53
C ALA A 201 -1.88 23.69 -3.57
N ASP A 202 -2.21 22.86 -2.57
CA ASP A 202 -1.21 22.28 -1.67
C ASP A 202 -0.29 21.29 -2.40
N ILE A 203 -0.79 20.58 -3.42
CA ILE A 203 0.02 19.67 -4.26
C ILE A 203 1.09 20.48 -4.98
N VAL A 204 0.68 21.51 -5.72
CA VAL A 204 1.60 22.36 -6.50
C VAL A 204 2.61 23.06 -5.58
N GLN A 205 2.14 23.59 -4.44
CA GLN A 205 3.02 24.23 -3.47
C GLN A 205 4.03 23.23 -2.90
N THR A 206 3.57 22.05 -2.49
CA THR A 206 4.47 21.00 -1.93
C THR A 206 5.52 20.56 -2.95
N ILE A 207 5.13 20.38 -4.23
CA ILE A 207 6.08 20.07 -5.31
C ILE A 207 7.16 21.18 -5.44
N ARG A 208 6.76 22.44 -5.35
CA ARG A 208 7.70 23.57 -5.36
C ARG A 208 8.61 23.59 -4.14
N ASP A 209 8.05 23.39 -2.95
CA ASP A 209 8.77 23.40 -1.66
C ASP A 209 9.85 22.31 -1.61
N ILE A 210 9.58 21.12 -2.17
CA ILE A 210 10.56 20.02 -2.22
C ILE A 210 11.43 20.01 -3.48
N GLY A 211 11.12 20.86 -4.46
CA GLY A 211 11.73 20.82 -5.80
C GLY A 211 13.26 20.91 -5.82
N THR A 212 13.84 21.63 -4.86
CA THR A 212 15.29 21.76 -4.66
C THR A 212 15.88 20.65 -3.80
N GLN A 213 15.06 19.89 -3.08
CA GLN A 213 15.50 18.84 -2.16
C GLN A 213 15.64 17.50 -2.91
N ARG A 214 16.85 17.17 -3.35
CA ARG A 214 17.14 16.00 -4.19
C ARG A 214 16.62 14.68 -3.64
N VAL A 215 16.73 14.48 -2.31
CA VAL A 215 16.26 13.24 -1.65
C VAL A 215 14.75 13.11 -1.78
N LEU A 216 14.01 14.14 -1.40
CA LEU A 216 12.54 14.11 -1.42
C LEU A 216 12.01 13.95 -2.84
N THR A 217 12.55 14.73 -3.78
CA THR A 217 12.13 14.69 -5.19
C THR A 217 12.43 13.32 -5.82
N SER A 218 13.65 12.77 -5.60
CA SER A 218 14.00 11.48 -6.19
C SER A 218 13.22 10.32 -5.59
N MET A 219 12.92 10.33 -4.28
CA MET A 219 12.13 9.26 -3.65
C MET A 219 10.65 9.35 -4.01
N THR A 220 10.10 10.55 -4.14
CA THR A 220 8.71 10.73 -4.61
C THR A 220 8.57 10.32 -6.08
N LEU A 221 9.53 10.69 -6.94
CA LEU A 221 9.55 10.23 -8.33
C LEU A 221 9.73 8.72 -8.43
N LEU A 222 10.61 8.12 -7.62
CA LEU A 222 10.78 6.68 -7.55
C LEU A 222 9.45 5.98 -7.26
N ALA A 223 8.76 6.40 -6.19
CA ALA A 223 7.46 5.84 -5.81
C ALA A 223 6.40 6.03 -6.91
N GLY A 224 6.35 7.21 -7.53
CA GLY A 224 5.39 7.50 -8.59
C GLY A 224 5.64 6.69 -9.86
N LEU A 225 6.88 6.61 -10.33
CA LEU A 225 7.24 5.87 -11.54
C LEU A 225 6.99 4.36 -11.39
N THR A 226 7.42 3.76 -10.27
CA THR A 226 7.20 2.34 -10.00
C THR A 226 5.71 2.01 -9.91
N SER A 227 4.94 2.86 -9.24
CA SER A 227 3.49 2.67 -9.08
C SER A 227 2.70 2.90 -10.36
N PHE A 228 3.05 3.93 -11.14
CA PHE A 228 2.39 4.23 -12.41
C PHE A 228 2.66 3.17 -13.48
N MET A 229 3.92 2.76 -13.63
CA MET A 229 4.32 1.84 -14.71
C MET A 229 3.87 0.40 -14.45
N ILE A 230 3.96 -0.07 -13.22
CA ILE A 230 3.71 -1.48 -12.87
C ILE A 230 2.70 -1.60 -11.73
N GLY A 231 2.92 -0.86 -10.62
CA GLY A 231 2.08 -0.92 -9.43
C GLY A 231 1.86 -2.36 -8.94
N ASN A 232 0.59 -2.73 -8.74
CA ASN A 232 0.16 -4.10 -8.38
C ASN A 232 -0.59 -4.79 -9.55
N ALA A 233 -0.65 -4.19 -10.74
CA ALA A 233 -1.53 -4.70 -11.80
C ALA A 233 -1.14 -6.11 -12.28
N TYR A 234 0.14 -6.46 -12.19
CA TYR A 234 0.61 -7.80 -12.53
C TYR A 234 0.07 -8.91 -11.60
N HIS A 235 -0.26 -8.58 -10.33
CA HIS A 235 -0.88 -9.56 -9.43
C HIS A 235 -2.25 -10.05 -9.93
N ALA A 236 -3.04 -9.17 -10.53
CA ALA A 236 -4.33 -9.53 -11.11
C ALA A 236 -4.20 -10.43 -12.36
N GLN A 237 -3.02 -10.44 -12.98
CA GLN A 237 -2.73 -11.25 -14.17
C GLN A 237 -2.08 -12.61 -13.86
N MET A 238 -1.80 -12.90 -12.58
CA MET A 238 -1.15 -14.17 -12.18
C MET A 238 -1.85 -15.44 -12.66
N PRO A 239 -3.20 -15.51 -12.72
CA PRO A 239 -3.86 -16.67 -13.32
C PRO A 239 -3.49 -16.86 -14.80
N GLY A 240 -3.38 -15.77 -15.57
CA GLY A 240 -2.93 -15.81 -16.95
C GLY A 240 -1.47 -16.29 -17.09
N PHE A 241 -0.56 -15.72 -16.30
CA PHE A 241 0.84 -16.16 -16.27
C PHE A 241 0.96 -17.64 -15.89
N ALA A 242 0.21 -18.13 -14.90
CA ALA A 242 0.21 -19.54 -14.52
C ALA A 242 -0.27 -20.43 -15.68
N GLY A 243 -1.31 -20.02 -16.42
CA GLY A 243 -1.81 -20.71 -17.60
C GLY A 243 -0.78 -20.78 -18.72
N ASP A 244 -0.16 -19.65 -19.06
CA ASP A 244 0.85 -19.55 -20.12
C ASP A 244 2.14 -20.33 -19.79
N LEU A 245 2.42 -20.53 -18.50
CA LEU A 245 3.52 -21.39 -18.01
C LEU A 245 3.16 -22.88 -17.93
N GLY A 246 2.02 -23.29 -18.51
CA GLY A 246 1.56 -24.69 -18.54
C GLY A 246 0.88 -25.16 -17.26
N HIS A 247 0.50 -24.27 -16.37
CA HIS A 247 -0.12 -24.55 -15.07
C HIS A 247 -1.46 -23.79 -14.94
N GLY A 248 -2.37 -24.03 -15.86
CA GLY A 248 -3.71 -23.40 -15.91
C GLY A 248 -4.70 -23.86 -14.85
N ASP A 249 -4.25 -24.57 -13.82
CA ASP A 249 -5.03 -24.94 -12.65
C ASP A 249 -5.43 -23.67 -11.86
N PRO A 250 -6.72 -23.34 -11.79
CA PRO A 250 -7.17 -22.07 -11.19
C PRO A 250 -7.04 -22.00 -9.66
N GLY A 251 -6.59 -23.06 -8.98
CA GLY A 251 -6.55 -23.11 -7.51
C GLY A 251 -5.16 -22.89 -6.92
N VAL A 252 -4.18 -23.65 -7.35
CA VAL A 252 -2.89 -23.76 -6.66
C VAL A 252 -1.79 -22.95 -7.35
N SER A 253 -1.64 -23.09 -8.66
CA SER A 253 -0.46 -22.60 -9.35
C SER A 253 -0.32 -21.07 -9.34
N TYR A 254 -1.39 -20.31 -9.61
CA TYR A 254 -1.30 -18.84 -9.50
C TYR A 254 -1.14 -18.37 -8.05
N SER A 255 -1.72 -19.11 -7.08
CA SER A 255 -1.57 -18.79 -5.66
C SER A 255 -0.12 -18.97 -5.19
N VAL A 256 0.60 -19.97 -5.73
CA VAL A 256 2.04 -20.15 -5.46
C VAL A 256 2.86 -19.00 -6.03
N LEU A 257 2.53 -18.47 -7.21
CA LEU A 257 3.20 -17.29 -7.77
C LEU A 257 3.02 -16.06 -6.87
N LEU A 258 1.79 -15.79 -6.41
CA LEU A 258 1.51 -14.69 -5.47
C LEU A 258 2.19 -14.92 -4.11
N ALA A 259 2.18 -16.16 -3.62
CA ALA A 259 2.83 -16.51 -2.35
C ALA A 259 4.35 -16.35 -2.43
N ALA A 260 4.97 -16.62 -3.59
CA ALA A 260 6.40 -16.42 -3.80
C ALA A 260 6.78 -14.95 -3.68
N ASP A 261 6.03 -14.06 -4.32
CA ASP A 261 6.23 -12.60 -4.20
C ASP A 261 6.10 -12.13 -2.74
N ALA A 262 5.01 -12.52 -2.08
CA ALA A 262 4.79 -12.19 -0.67
C ALA A 262 5.87 -12.76 0.27
N ALA A 263 6.34 -13.99 0.02
CA ALA A 263 7.40 -14.62 0.81
C ALA A 263 8.74 -13.87 0.63
N GLY A 264 9.05 -13.43 -0.59
CA GLY A 264 10.20 -12.59 -0.86
C GLY A 264 10.16 -11.28 -0.08
N ALA A 265 9.01 -10.61 -0.08
CA ALA A 265 8.80 -9.38 0.70
C ALA A 265 8.92 -9.62 2.22
N LEU A 266 8.36 -10.71 2.75
CA LEU A 266 8.49 -11.06 4.16
C LEU A 266 9.96 -11.34 4.53
N LEU A 267 10.67 -12.08 3.69
CA LEU A 267 12.11 -12.34 3.92
C LEU A 267 12.91 -11.04 3.90
N ALA A 268 12.62 -10.10 2.98
CA ALA A 268 13.28 -8.81 2.96
C ALA A 268 13.07 -8.04 4.27
N GLY A 269 11.83 -8.01 4.78
CA GLY A 269 11.53 -7.38 6.07
C GLY A 269 12.34 -7.96 7.22
N ILE A 270 12.41 -9.28 7.32
CA ILE A 270 13.15 -9.99 8.36
C ILE A 270 14.67 -9.80 8.17
N ALA A 271 15.19 -10.02 6.96
CA ALA A 271 16.61 -9.96 6.68
C ALA A 271 17.18 -8.55 6.87
N LEU A 272 16.49 -7.53 6.37
CA LEU A 272 16.91 -6.13 6.52
C LEU A 272 16.87 -5.67 7.98
N GLU A 273 15.95 -6.20 8.79
CA GLU A 273 15.88 -5.91 10.21
C GLU A 273 17.00 -6.65 10.98
N ALA A 274 17.19 -7.94 10.70
CA ALA A 274 18.20 -8.76 11.38
C ALA A 274 19.64 -8.32 11.10
N TRP A 275 19.93 -7.97 9.84
CA TRP A 275 21.30 -7.58 9.46
C TRP A 275 21.65 -6.13 9.77
N GLY A 276 20.67 -5.22 9.82
CA GLY A 276 20.85 -3.81 10.22
C GLY A 276 21.90 -3.00 9.44
N ARG A 277 22.53 -3.59 8.41
CA ARG A 277 23.71 -3.04 7.69
C ARG A 277 23.35 -2.12 6.54
N LEU A 278 22.17 -2.29 5.94
CA LEU A 278 21.74 -1.46 4.81
C LEU A 278 21.15 -0.14 5.32
N LYS A 279 22.02 0.90 5.34
CA LYS A 279 21.54 2.26 5.61
C LYS A 279 20.67 2.75 4.48
N PRO A 280 19.50 3.36 4.75
CA PRO A 280 18.67 3.93 3.71
C PRO A 280 19.40 5.10 3.04
N THR A 281 19.66 4.96 1.73
CA THR A 281 20.19 6.02 0.88
C THR A 281 19.41 6.08 -0.42
N PRO A 282 19.29 7.24 -1.08
CA PRO A 282 18.60 7.33 -2.37
C PRO A 282 19.20 6.39 -3.43
N ARG A 283 20.53 6.22 -3.44
CA ARG A 283 21.22 5.28 -4.35
C ARG A 283 20.78 3.84 -4.13
N THR A 284 20.80 3.40 -2.87
CA THR A 284 20.41 2.02 -2.51
C THR A 284 18.94 1.77 -2.87
N ALA A 285 18.04 2.71 -2.58
CA ALA A 285 16.62 2.58 -2.93
C ALA A 285 16.43 2.45 -4.45
N ILE A 286 17.11 3.29 -5.26
CA ILE A 286 16.99 3.24 -6.72
C ILE A 286 17.61 1.94 -7.28
N VAL A 287 18.74 1.47 -6.77
CA VAL A 287 19.35 0.20 -7.20
C VAL A 287 18.43 -0.97 -6.91
N LEU A 288 17.81 -1.02 -5.73
CA LEU A 288 16.84 -2.07 -5.39
C LEU A 288 15.60 -2.02 -6.29
N ALA A 289 15.13 -0.82 -6.66
CA ALA A 289 14.04 -0.66 -7.63
C ALA A 289 14.45 -1.11 -9.06
N ILE A 290 15.71 -0.89 -9.46
CA ILE A 290 16.26 -1.42 -10.73
C ILE A 290 16.24 -2.96 -10.66
N LEU A 291 16.70 -3.57 -9.57
CA LEU A 291 16.69 -5.02 -9.41
C LEU A 291 15.26 -5.59 -9.40
N TRP A 292 14.31 -4.89 -8.77
CA TRP A 292 12.89 -5.23 -8.85
C TRP A 292 12.38 -5.23 -10.28
N SER A 293 12.64 -4.14 -11.02
CA SER A 293 12.20 -4.01 -12.42
C SER A 293 12.85 -5.06 -13.32
N LEU A 294 14.14 -5.39 -13.10
CA LEU A 294 14.83 -6.48 -13.81
C LEU A 294 14.23 -7.85 -13.49
N SER A 295 13.87 -8.11 -12.23
CA SER A 295 13.22 -9.35 -11.84
C SER A 295 11.86 -9.53 -12.55
N LEU A 296 11.06 -8.44 -12.63
CA LEU A 296 9.77 -8.48 -13.33
C LEU A 296 9.93 -8.55 -14.86
N LEU A 297 10.95 -7.91 -15.44
CA LEU A 297 11.26 -8.05 -16.85
C LEU A 297 11.66 -9.48 -17.19
N ALA A 298 12.50 -10.10 -16.38
CA ALA A 298 12.88 -11.51 -16.52
C ALA A 298 11.67 -12.44 -16.32
N PHE A 299 10.82 -12.18 -15.31
CA PHE A 299 9.58 -12.91 -15.09
C PHE A 299 8.64 -12.86 -16.30
N ALA A 300 8.46 -11.67 -16.89
CA ALA A 300 7.66 -11.51 -18.09
C ALA A 300 8.18 -12.28 -19.31
N SER A 301 9.46 -12.64 -19.31
CA SER A 301 10.14 -13.30 -20.44
C SER A 301 10.37 -14.80 -20.24
N VAL A 302 10.12 -15.33 -19.02
CA VAL A 302 10.44 -16.72 -18.69
C VAL A 302 9.31 -17.67 -19.09
N GLY A 303 9.68 -18.85 -19.62
CA GLY A 303 8.75 -19.95 -19.95
C GLY A 303 8.82 -21.13 -18.97
N ILE A 304 9.52 -21.00 -17.83
CA ILE A 304 9.72 -22.07 -16.85
C ILE A 304 9.10 -21.67 -15.52
N TYR A 305 8.10 -22.40 -15.07
CA TYR A 305 7.32 -22.08 -13.87
C TYR A 305 8.18 -21.97 -12.59
N THR A 306 9.11 -22.89 -12.36
CA THR A 306 10.02 -22.83 -11.19
C THR A 306 10.91 -21.61 -11.19
N LEU A 307 11.37 -21.17 -12.35
CA LEU A 307 12.15 -19.94 -12.49
C LEU A 307 11.25 -18.69 -12.28
N ALA A 308 10.00 -18.74 -12.72
CA ALA A 308 9.01 -17.70 -12.46
C ALA A 308 8.80 -17.48 -10.97
N ILE A 309 8.67 -18.56 -10.18
CA ILE A 309 8.59 -18.52 -8.70
C ILE A 309 9.83 -17.82 -8.11
N ALA A 310 11.03 -18.19 -8.52
CA ALA A 310 12.28 -17.58 -8.02
C ALA A 310 12.38 -16.09 -8.37
N LEU A 311 11.96 -15.71 -9.57
CA LEU A 311 11.98 -14.31 -10.01
C LEU A 311 10.94 -13.46 -9.28
N LEU A 312 9.75 -13.98 -9.03
CA LEU A 312 8.74 -13.30 -8.22
C LEU A 312 9.17 -13.16 -6.76
N PHE A 313 9.77 -14.21 -6.19
CA PHE A 313 10.34 -14.12 -4.86
C PHE A 313 11.41 -13.00 -4.77
N ALA A 314 12.29 -12.91 -5.76
CA ALA A 314 13.27 -11.83 -5.85
C ALA A 314 12.59 -10.46 -6.04
N ALA A 315 11.53 -10.38 -6.85
CA ALA A 315 10.76 -9.17 -7.04
C ALA A 315 10.15 -8.67 -5.73
N GLY A 316 9.45 -9.51 -4.98
CA GLY A 316 8.87 -9.16 -3.69
C GLY A 316 9.94 -8.70 -2.68
N PHE A 317 11.09 -9.39 -2.64
CA PHE A 317 12.22 -8.98 -1.79
C PHE A 317 12.70 -7.55 -2.12
N PHE A 318 12.90 -7.24 -3.38
CA PHE A 318 13.37 -5.92 -3.81
C PHE A 318 12.29 -4.86 -3.66
N GLU A 319 11.00 -5.20 -3.90
CA GLU A 319 9.88 -4.27 -3.76
C GLU A 319 9.75 -3.73 -2.34
N LEU A 320 9.67 -4.61 -1.34
CA LEU A 320 9.61 -4.19 0.05
C LEU A 320 10.84 -3.37 0.42
N SER A 321 12.02 -3.82 -0.03
CA SER A 321 13.28 -3.18 0.31
C SER A 321 13.36 -1.73 -0.18
N PHE A 322 13.07 -1.45 -1.46
CA PHE A 322 13.15 -0.09 -1.97
C PHE A 322 12.03 0.81 -1.44
N ASN A 323 10.80 0.28 -1.34
CA ASN A 323 9.65 1.03 -0.85
C ASN A 323 9.86 1.51 0.60
N THR A 324 10.33 0.62 1.49
CA THR A 324 10.58 0.98 2.89
C THR A 324 11.72 1.97 3.04
N MET A 325 12.77 1.86 2.22
CA MET A 325 13.86 2.84 2.21
C MET A 325 13.39 4.20 1.70
N ALA A 326 12.64 4.24 0.60
CA ALA A 326 12.11 5.49 0.05
C ALA A 326 11.19 6.18 1.05
N GLN A 327 10.26 5.43 1.67
CA GLN A 327 9.36 5.95 2.68
C GLN A 327 10.10 6.52 3.89
N ALA A 328 11.09 5.80 4.42
CA ALA A 328 11.88 6.25 5.56
C ALA A 328 12.69 7.51 5.22
N LEU A 329 13.31 7.57 4.04
CA LEU A 329 14.05 8.73 3.57
C LEU A 329 13.16 9.98 3.45
N VAL A 330 11.95 9.82 2.91
CA VAL A 330 11.00 10.92 2.81
C VAL A 330 10.62 11.44 4.19
N GLN A 331 10.25 10.56 5.11
CA GLN A 331 9.82 10.96 6.45
C GLN A 331 10.95 11.62 7.27
N ILE A 332 12.20 11.14 7.13
CA ILE A 332 13.34 11.71 7.86
C ILE A 332 13.73 13.09 7.32
N ASN A 333 13.70 13.25 5.99
CA ASN A 333 14.18 14.48 5.35
C ASN A 333 13.07 15.54 5.17
N ALA A 334 11.80 15.19 5.39
CA ALA A 334 10.71 16.14 5.26
C ALA A 334 10.81 17.26 6.31
N PRO A 335 10.74 18.56 5.90
CA PRO A 335 10.71 19.67 6.83
C PRO A 335 9.55 19.50 7.83
N ALA A 336 9.81 19.82 9.10
CA ALA A 336 8.88 19.57 10.19
C ALA A 336 7.53 20.29 10.01
N ASP A 337 7.55 21.46 9.37
CA ASP A 337 6.39 22.31 9.15
C ASP A 337 5.44 21.85 8.03
N ILE A 338 5.94 21.06 7.09
CA ILE A 338 5.17 20.55 5.96
C ILE A 338 5.28 19.03 5.82
N ARG A 339 5.71 18.34 6.88
CA ARG A 339 5.97 16.88 6.82
C ARG A 339 4.75 16.08 6.38
N GLY A 340 3.58 16.43 6.87
CA GLY A 340 2.34 15.77 6.48
C GLY A 340 2.04 15.93 4.99
N ARG A 341 2.20 17.15 4.44
CA ARG A 341 2.02 17.39 2.99
C ARG A 341 3.04 16.63 2.16
N VAL A 342 4.30 16.57 2.59
CA VAL A 342 5.36 15.83 1.89
C VAL A 342 5.09 14.32 1.92
N VAL A 343 4.69 13.77 3.06
CA VAL A 343 4.26 12.37 3.18
C VAL A 343 3.01 12.11 2.36
N GLY A 344 2.05 13.05 2.35
CA GLY A 344 0.86 12.98 1.51
C GLY A 344 1.20 12.94 0.02
N LEU A 345 2.15 13.78 -0.44
CA LEU A 345 2.62 13.78 -1.83
C LEU A 345 3.33 12.45 -2.20
N PHE A 346 4.13 11.90 -1.29
CA PHE A 346 4.75 10.61 -1.45
C PHE A 346 3.71 9.49 -1.57
N ASN A 347 2.67 9.49 -0.73
CA ASN A 347 1.59 8.50 -0.78
C ASN A 347 0.71 8.68 -2.02
N MET A 348 0.44 9.91 -2.45
CA MET A 348 -0.23 10.19 -3.72
C MET A 348 0.54 9.57 -4.88
N ALA A 349 1.86 9.72 -4.89
CA ALA A 349 2.73 9.13 -5.91
C ALA A 349 2.80 7.59 -5.77
N GLY A 350 3.05 7.05 -4.57
CA GLY A 350 3.30 5.63 -4.35
C GLY A 350 2.03 4.76 -4.29
N LEU A 351 0.91 5.29 -3.85
CA LEU A 351 -0.35 4.54 -3.72
C LEU A 351 -1.38 5.03 -4.74
N GLY A 352 -1.55 6.35 -4.88
CA GLY A 352 -2.54 6.92 -5.79
C GLY A 352 -2.26 6.60 -7.26
N MET A 353 -1.00 6.64 -7.69
CA MET A 353 -0.63 6.32 -9.07
C MET A 353 -0.84 4.85 -9.45
N ARG A 354 -1.07 3.96 -8.46
CA ARG A 354 -1.48 2.56 -8.72
C ARG A 354 -2.80 2.45 -9.48
N ALA A 355 -3.69 3.43 -9.36
CA ALA A 355 -4.91 3.47 -10.15
C ALA A 355 -4.65 3.45 -11.67
N PHE A 356 -3.50 3.95 -12.11
CA PHE A 356 -3.12 3.98 -13.53
C PHE A 356 -2.35 2.72 -13.98
N SER A 357 -1.80 1.93 -13.06
CA SER A 357 -1.10 0.69 -13.44
C SER A 357 -2.03 -0.33 -14.09
N GLY A 358 -3.32 -0.26 -13.83
CA GLY A 358 -4.35 -1.00 -14.55
C GLY A 358 -4.40 -0.66 -16.05
N ILE A 359 -3.97 0.53 -16.45
CA ILE A 359 -3.89 0.93 -17.86
C ILE A 359 -2.59 0.41 -18.48
N THR A 360 -1.45 0.66 -17.84
CA THR A 360 -0.12 0.33 -18.37
C THR A 360 0.15 -1.17 -18.45
N VAL A 361 -0.30 -1.93 -17.48
CA VAL A 361 -0.14 -3.40 -17.42
C VAL A 361 -1.46 -4.11 -17.70
N GLY A 362 -2.58 -3.66 -17.11
CA GLY A 362 -3.87 -4.32 -17.22
C GLY A 362 -4.48 -4.24 -18.63
N LEU A 363 -4.88 -3.04 -19.06
CA LEU A 363 -5.51 -2.86 -20.38
C LEU A 363 -4.53 -3.12 -21.53
N ALA A 364 -3.27 -2.73 -21.40
CA ALA A 364 -2.25 -3.06 -22.38
C ALA A 364 -2.07 -4.59 -22.50
N GLY A 365 -2.18 -5.34 -21.39
CA GLY A 365 -2.13 -6.79 -21.39
C GLY A 365 -3.26 -7.44 -22.21
N ALA A 366 -4.45 -6.86 -22.20
CA ALA A 366 -5.55 -7.31 -23.06
C ALA A 366 -5.29 -7.04 -24.56
N ALA A 367 -4.53 -5.99 -24.89
CA ALA A 367 -4.26 -5.59 -26.26
C ALA A 367 -3.04 -6.31 -26.88
N ILE A 368 -1.94 -6.44 -26.13
CA ILE A 368 -0.65 -6.96 -26.64
C ILE A 368 -0.16 -8.24 -25.94
N GLY A 369 -0.97 -8.78 -25.01
CA GLY A 369 -0.61 -9.92 -24.16
C GLY A 369 0.05 -9.51 -22.85
N ILE A 370 -0.19 -10.33 -21.80
CA ILE A 370 0.25 -10.02 -20.43
C ILE A 370 1.77 -9.98 -20.27
N HIS A 371 2.49 -10.87 -20.96
CA HIS A 371 3.96 -10.93 -20.99
C HIS A 371 4.56 -9.66 -21.60
N TRP A 372 4.08 -9.24 -22.77
CA TRP A 372 4.55 -8.05 -23.45
C TRP A 372 4.25 -6.77 -22.69
N SER A 373 3.03 -6.66 -22.13
CA SER A 373 2.64 -5.46 -21.40
C SER A 373 3.47 -5.25 -20.13
N LEU A 374 3.69 -6.31 -19.34
CA LEU A 374 4.56 -6.25 -18.17
C LEU A 374 6.02 -6.03 -18.57
N GLY A 375 6.51 -6.74 -19.59
CA GLY A 375 7.88 -6.62 -20.06
C GLY A 375 8.22 -5.22 -20.57
N VAL A 376 7.36 -4.62 -21.41
CA VAL A 376 7.54 -3.24 -21.90
C VAL A 376 7.45 -2.24 -20.75
N SER A 377 6.49 -2.37 -19.85
CA SER A 377 6.36 -1.49 -18.68
C SER A 377 7.61 -1.54 -17.79
N ALA A 378 8.17 -2.73 -17.55
CA ALA A 378 9.39 -2.92 -16.78
C ALA A 378 10.62 -2.34 -17.52
N ALA A 379 10.73 -2.55 -18.83
CA ALA A 379 11.85 -2.01 -19.64
C ALA A 379 11.82 -0.47 -19.66
N VAL A 380 10.66 0.14 -19.87
CA VAL A 380 10.50 1.60 -19.83
C VAL A 380 10.82 2.15 -18.45
N LEU A 381 10.34 1.49 -17.39
CA LEU A 381 10.66 1.86 -16.02
C LEU A 381 12.17 1.82 -15.76
N LEU A 382 12.88 0.80 -16.24
CA LEU A 382 14.35 0.69 -16.11
C LEU A 382 15.06 1.91 -16.69
N VAL A 383 14.63 2.40 -17.86
CA VAL A 383 15.21 3.61 -18.47
C VAL A 383 15.03 4.82 -17.54
N PHE A 384 13.81 5.02 -17.00
CA PHE A 384 13.54 6.11 -16.05
C PHE A 384 14.36 5.97 -14.76
N LEU A 385 14.47 4.76 -14.22
CA LEU A 385 15.27 4.50 -13.00
C LEU A 385 16.76 4.75 -13.23
N CYS A 386 17.32 4.40 -14.38
CA CYS A 386 18.71 4.72 -14.75
C CYS A 386 18.94 6.24 -14.84
N VAL A 387 18.00 6.99 -15.43
CA VAL A 387 18.07 8.45 -15.47
C VAL A 387 17.97 9.03 -14.06
N LEU A 388 17.05 8.52 -13.24
CA LEU A 388 16.88 8.95 -11.85
C LEU A 388 18.14 8.67 -11.02
N TYR A 389 18.75 7.50 -11.20
CA TYR A 389 20.02 7.13 -10.55
C TYR A 389 21.13 8.14 -10.87
N ARG A 390 21.31 8.46 -12.16
CA ARG A 390 22.32 9.45 -12.57
C ARG A 390 22.08 10.83 -11.95
N ARG A 391 20.81 11.27 -11.84
CA ARG A 391 20.45 12.54 -11.20
C ARG A 391 20.72 12.53 -9.69
N ALA A 392 20.36 11.43 -9.00
CA ALA A 392 20.56 11.28 -7.57
C ALA A 392 22.04 11.13 -7.17
N THR A 393 22.92 10.75 -8.11
CA THR A 393 24.35 10.51 -7.86
C THR A 393 25.26 11.65 -8.28
N LYS A 394 24.83 12.56 -9.14
CA LYS A 394 25.63 13.75 -9.48
C LYS A 394 25.88 14.56 -8.21
N ARG A 395 27.15 14.63 -7.81
CA ARG A 395 27.63 15.55 -6.77
C ARG A 395 27.30 16.96 -7.24
N GLY A 396 26.61 17.75 -6.41
CA GLY A 396 26.48 19.19 -6.60
C GLY A 396 27.82 19.85 -6.38
#